data_238c7513a0d314965d5368ae76158b62
#
_entry.id   238c7513a0d314965d5368ae76158b62
#
_cell.length_a   1.000
_cell.length_b   1.000
_cell.length_c   1.000
_cell.angle_alpha   90.00
_cell.angle_beta   90.00
_cell.angle_gamma   90.00
#
_symmetry.space_group_name_H-M   'P 1'
#
loop_
_entity.id
_entity.type
_entity.pdbx_description
1 polymer ?
#
loop_
_entity_poly.entity_id
_entity_poly.type
_entity_poly.pdbx_seq_one_letter_code
_entity_poly.pdbx_strand_id
1 'polypeptide(L)'
;EFAEDWINAIKRMWNEKEPFDYTSDYFHLNNVVAEPKLYDDPSPLIINAGQSETGRAFALRHCHAFFTNFREADVKNSAEFVSKFKTAASRLNREVNVYTQGHVVCRKTKKEATEYFHHLTTEGVDYEAIHEVLRLKGINRENTPNYDQFVLNFPPKNVGYPIIGSPDDVAKKFEQMHNAGLSGIAFSLVHYVDELPLIASEVMPRLESLGLRVS
;
A
#
# COMPACT_ATOMS: atom_id res chain seq x y z
N GLU A 1 20.38 -11.25 -0.26
CA GLU A 1 21.33 -11.72 -1.30
C GLU A 1 20.59 -12.07 -2.60
N PHE A 2 19.79 -13.18 -2.67
CA PHE A 2 19.08 -13.56 -3.91
C PHE A 2 18.26 -12.42 -4.54
N ALA A 3 17.41 -11.73 -3.74
CA ALA A 3 16.58 -10.64 -4.25
C ALA A 3 17.40 -9.42 -4.72
N GLU A 4 18.56 -9.18 -4.11
CA GLU A 4 19.46 -8.11 -4.52
C GLU A 4 20.14 -8.44 -5.84
N ASP A 5 20.56 -9.66 -5.98
CA ASP A 5 21.15 -10.15 -7.21
C ASP A 5 20.14 -10.14 -8.36
N TRP A 6 18.92 -10.63 -8.09
CA TRP A 6 17.81 -10.58 -9.03
C TRP A 6 17.50 -9.16 -9.52
N ILE A 7 17.38 -8.18 -8.60
CA ILE A 7 17.07 -6.81 -9.02
C ILE A 7 18.21 -6.14 -9.78
N ASN A 8 19.47 -6.50 -9.49
CA ASN A 8 20.62 -6.02 -10.24
C ASN A 8 20.63 -6.58 -11.68
N ALA A 9 20.32 -7.86 -11.84
CA ALA A 9 20.18 -8.46 -13.17
C ALA A 9 19.05 -7.78 -13.97
N ILE A 10 17.89 -7.56 -13.35
CA ILE A 10 16.76 -6.87 -13.99
C ILE A 10 17.13 -5.42 -14.40
N LYS A 11 17.79 -4.68 -13.53
CA LYS A 11 18.23 -3.31 -13.86
C LYS A 11 19.21 -3.30 -15.03
N ARG A 12 20.10 -4.27 -15.14
CA ARG A 12 20.97 -4.40 -16.31
C ARG A 12 20.18 -4.71 -17.57
N MET A 13 19.20 -5.64 -17.51
CA MET A 13 18.31 -5.94 -18.64
C MET A 13 17.58 -4.69 -19.15
N TRP A 14 17.18 -3.81 -18.26
CA TRP A 14 16.51 -2.56 -18.64
C TRP A 14 17.43 -1.54 -19.31
N ASN A 15 18.68 -1.45 -18.85
CA ASN A 15 19.58 -0.35 -19.22
C ASN A 15 20.61 -0.71 -20.29
N GLU A 16 21.06 -1.97 -20.36
CA GLU A 16 22.07 -2.39 -21.33
C GLU A 16 21.48 -2.44 -22.75
N LYS A 17 22.07 -1.71 -23.65
CA LYS A 17 21.66 -1.65 -25.07
C LYS A 17 22.23 -2.79 -25.90
N GLU A 18 23.44 -3.24 -25.56
CA GLU A 18 24.14 -4.32 -26.22
C GLU A 18 23.95 -5.64 -25.45
N PRO A 19 24.10 -6.79 -26.13
CA PRO A 19 24.09 -8.07 -25.41
C PRO A 19 25.14 -8.11 -24.31
N PHE A 20 24.78 -8.65 -23.16
CA PHE A 20 25.67 -8.71 -22.00
C PHE A 20 25.65 -10.06 -21.31
N ASP A 21 26.72 -10.36 -20.60
CA ASP A 21 26.81 -11.49 -19.69
C ASP A 21 26.59 -11.01 -18.24
N TYR A 22 25.93 -11.83 -17.42
CA TYR A 22 25.76 -11.59 -16.01
C TYR A 22 26.01 -12.88 -15.24
N THR A 23 27.00 -12.88 -14.37
CA THR A 23 27.37 -14.04 -13.54
C THR A 23 27.41 -13.62 -12.07
N SER A 24 26.75 -14.40 -11.25
CA SER A 24 26.66 -14.20 -9.81
C SER A 24 26.52 -15.56 -9.11
N ASP A 25 26.32 -15.56 -7.81
CA ASP A 25 26.06 -16.80 -7.04
C ASP A 25 24.72 -17.47 -7.41
N TYR A 26 23.76 -16.69 -7.96
CA TYR A 26 22.41 -17.17 -8.24
C TYR A 26 22.06 -17.21 -9.72
N PHE A 27 22.73 -16.44 -10.56
CA PHE A 27 22.39 -16.33 -11.97
C PHE A 27 23.63 -16.46 -12.87
N HIS A 28 23.48 -17.25 -13.91
CA HIS A 28 24.45 -17.38 -15.00
C HIS A 28 23.74 -17.10 -16.32
N LEU A 29 23.80 -15.85 -16.76
CA LEU A 29 23.12 -15.36 -17.94
C LEU A 29 24.17 -15.03 -19.00
N ASN A 30 24.04 -15.61 -20.21
CA ASN A 30 24.98 -15.42 -21.28
C ASN A 30 24.28 -14.77 -22.48
N ASN A 31 24.92 -13.77 -23.08
CA ASN A 31 24.45 -13.07 -24.27
C ASN A 31 22.99 -12.60 -24.13
N VAL A 32 22.67 -11.97 -23.00
CA VAL A 32 21.30 -11.50 -22.70
C VAL A 32 20.94 -10.32 -23.58
N VAL A 33 19.80 -10.45 -24.27
CA VAL A 33 19.15 -9.36 -24.99
C VAL A 33 17.74 -9.22 -24.42
N ALA A 34 17.42 -8.10 -23.80
CA ALA A 34 16.11 -7.84 -23.23
C ALA A 34 15.38 -6.75 -24.06
N GLU A 35 14.24 -7.13 -24.61
CA GLU A 35 13.37 -6.24 -25.39
C GLU A 35 11.90 -6.37 -24.91
N PRO A 36 11.10 -5.30 -24.97
CA PRO A 36 11.48 -3.94 -25.38
C PRO A 36 12.34 -3.23 -24.33
N LYS A 37 13.12 -2.26 -24.75
CA LYS A 37 13.81 -1.36 -23.84
C LYS A 37 12.82 -0.40 -23.17
N LEU A 38 13.27 0.26 -22.12
CA LEU A 38 12.47 1.29 -21.46
C LEU A 38 12.12 2.39 -22.47
N TYR A 39 10.86 2.82 -22.43
CA TYR A 39 10.36 3.88 -23.30
C TYR A 39 11.08 5.21 -23.03
N ASP A 40 11.26 5.51 -21.75
CA ASP A 40 11.92 6.71 -21.25
C ASP A 40 12.86 6.38 -20.06
N ASP A 41 13.82 7.27 -19.81
CA ASP A 41 14.57 7.32 -18.56
C ASP A 41 13.87 8.33 -17.60
N PRO A 42 13.55 7.98 -16.37
CA PRO A 42 14.12 6.90 -15.56
C PRO A 42 13.40 5.54 -15.69
N SER A 43 14.07 4.50 -15.16
CA SER A 43 13.53 3.15 -15.05
C SER A 43 12.18 3.09 -14.29
N PRO A 44 11.36 2.04 -14.48
CA PRO A 44 10.11 1.88 -13.78
C PRO A 44 10.25 2.04 -12.26
N LEU A 45 9.23 2.61 -11.61
CA LEU A 45 9.20 2.73 -10.16
C LEU A 45 9.14 1.35 -9.52
N ILE A 46 10.12 1.05 -8.67
CA ILE A 46 10.18 -0.21 -7.93
C ILE A 46 9.59 0.03 -6.56
N ILE A 47 8.55 -0.74 -6.21
CA ILE A 47 7.88 -0.69 -4.92
C ILE A 47 8.04 -2.04 -4.23
N ASN A 48 8.36 -2.04 -2.94
CA ASN A 48 8.44 -3.24 -2.12
C ASN A 48 7.48 -3.15 -0.93
N ALA A 49 6.80 -4.25 -0.62
CA ALA A 49 5.87 -4.37 0.50
C ALA A 49 6.36 -5.32 1.62
N GLY A 50 7.62 -5.74 1.60
CA GLY A 50 8.20 -6.67 2.55
C GLY A 50 8.34 -6.06 3.95
N GLN A 51 7.51 -6.50 4.89
CA GLN A 51 7.44 -5.95 6.26
C GLN A 51 8.55 -6.48 7.20
N SER A 52 9.28 -7.53 6.81
CA SER A 52 10.42 -8.03 7.57
C SER A 52 11.56 -7.01 7.60
N GLU A 53 12.48 -7.16 8.53
CA GLU A 53 13.68 -6.31 8.60
C GLU A 53 14.48 -6.38 7.28
N THR A 54 14.67 -7.60 6.76
CA THR A 54 15.33 -7.82 5.47
C THR A 54 14.58 -7.16 4.30
N GLY A 55 13.24 -7.27 4.27
CA GLY A 55 12.43 -6.63 3.24
C GLY A 55 12.50 -5.10 3.28
N ARG A 56 12.46 -4.51 4.49
CA ARG A 56 12.65 -3.06 4.66
C ARG A 56 14.04 -2.61 4.26
N ALA A 57 15.08 -3.37 4.64
CA ALA A 57 16.45 -3.08 4.24
C ALA A 57 16.65 -3.16 2.72
N PHE A 58 16.00 -4.12 2.05
CA PHE A 58 15.96 -4.20 0.59
C PHE A 58 15.28 -2.97 -0.02
N ALA A 59 14.11 -2.56 0.50
CA ALA A 59 13.41 -1.38 0.02
C ALA A 59 14.28 -0.12 0.13
N LEU A 60 14.95 0.07 1.26
CA LEU A 60 15.86 1.20 1.49
C LEU A 60 17.01 1.25 0.47
N ARG A 61 17.56 0.11 0.07
CA ARG A 61 18.70 0.04 -0.86
C ARG A 61 18.31 0.08 -2.33
N HIS A 62 17.19 -0.54 -2.70
CA HIS A 62 16.91 -0.86 -4.09
C HIS A 62 15.62 -0.27 -4.65
N CYS A 63 14.66 0.15 -3.79
CA CYS A 63 13.33 0.58 -4.22
C CYS A 63 13.17 2.09 -4.23
N HIS A 64 12.24 2.58 -5.03
CA HIS A 64 11.82 3.98 -5.07
C HIS A 64 10.72 4.24 -4.04
N ALA A 65 10.00 3.18 -3.67
CA ALA A 65 8.94 3.28 -2.69
C ALA A 65 8.82 2.02 -1.82
N PHE A 66 8.31 2.24 -0.62
CA PHE A 66 7.96 1.21 0.34
C PHE A 66 6.46 1.25 0.62
N PHE A 67 5.80 0.09 0.54
CA PHE A 67 4.39 -0.04 0.82
C PHE A 67 4.20 -0.64 2.22
N THR A 68 3.58 0.11 3.13
CA THR A 68 3.40 -0.30 4.53
C THR A 68 1.94 -0.34 4.94
N ASN A 69 1.65 -0.97 6.07
CA ASN A 69 0.34 -0.91 6.70
C ASN A 69 0.29 0.28 7.67
N PHE A 70 -0.50 1.29 7.31
CA PHE A 70 -0.85 2.37 8.21
C PHE A 70 -2.16 2.01 8.93
N ARG A 71 -2.21 2.15 10.25
CA ARG A 71 -3.36 1.70 11.05
C ARG A 71 -4.02 2.86 11.77
N GLU A 72 -5.35 2.98 11.66
CA GLU A 72 -6.10 4.03 12.34
C GLU A 72 -5.99 3.94 13.87
N ALA A 73 -6.03 2.73 14.40
CA ALA A 73 -5.89 2.50 15.84
C ALA A 73 -4.53 2.91 16.41
N ASP A 74 -3.53 3.17 15.56
CA ASP A 74 -2.15 3.42 15.95
C ASP A 74 -1.46 4.42 15.01
N VAL A 75 -2.13 5.54 14.74
CA VAL A 75 -1.63 6.59 13.83
C VAL A 75 -0.29 7.13 14.27
N LYS A 76 -0.10 7.34 15.59
CA LYS A 76 1.15 7.90 16.13
C LYS A 76 2.34 6.98 15.85
N ASN A 77 2.25 5.69 16.17
CA ASN A 77 3.34 4.74 15.92
C ASN A 77 3.55 4.51 14.41
N SER A 78 2.47 4.54 13.63
CA SER A 78 2.57 4.46 12.17
C SER A 78 3.31 5.66 11.58
N ALA A 79 3.02 6.88 12.02
CA ALA A 79 3.72 8.09 11.61
C ALA A 79 5.20 8.09 12.06
N GLU A 80 5.46 7.64 13.28
CA GLU A 80 6.82 7.47 13.79
C GLU A 80 7.61 6.45 12.96
N PHE A 81 6.99 5.34 12.59
CA PHE A 81 7.61 4.36 11.70
C PHE A 81 7.96 4.99 10.33
N VAL A 82 7.05 5.73 9.71
CA VAL A 82 7.28 6.41 8.42
C VAL A 82 8.45 7.39 8.54
N SER A 83 8.49 8.18 9.60
CA SER A 83 9.57 9.13 9.88
C SER A 83 10.93 8.43 10.03
N LYS A 84 10.99 7.36 10.82
CA LYS A 84 12.21 6.55 11.00
C LYS A 84 12.68 5.93 9.70
N PHE A 85 11.75 5.41 8.90
CA PHE A 85 12.06 4.80 7.61
C PHE A 85 12.65 5.81 6.63
N LYS A 86 12.03 6.99 6.49
CA LYS A 86 12.54 8.09 5.63
C LYS A 86 13.91 8.59 6.12
N THR A 87 14.10 8.71 7.44
CA THR A 87 15.40 9.05 8.00
C THR A 87 16.48 8.02 7.67
N ALA A 88 16.13 6.72 7.72
CA ALA A 88 17.05 5.66 7.32
C ALA A 88 17.41 5.72 5.82
N ALA A 89 16.45 6.05 4.96
CA ALA A 89 16.71 6.28 3.54
C ALA A 89 17.68 7.46 3.32
N SER A 90 17.45 8.58 4.00
CA SER A 90 18.31 9.78 3.89
C SER A 90 19.74 9.50 4.33
N ARG A 91 19.97 8.63 5.32
CA ARG A 91 21.33 8.20 5.74
C ARG A 91 22.05 7.40 4.65
N LEU A 92 21.32 6.83 3.72
CA LEU A 92 21.85 6.15 2.52
C LEU A 92 21.93 7.08 1.30
N ASN A 93 21.76 8.39 1.50
CA ASN A 93 21.65 9.40 0.44
C ASN A 93 20.53 9.05 -0.59
N ARG A 94 19.42 8.50 -0.10
CA ARG A 94 18.26 8.13 -0.92
C ARG A 94 16.99 8.77 -0.41
N GLU A 95 16.11 9.05 -1.35
CA GLU A 95 14.71 9.34 -1.07
C GLU A 95 13.88 8.10 -1.41
N VAL A 96 13.08 7.64 -0.45
CA VAL A 96 12.17 6.50 -0.63
C VAL A 96 10.77 6.93 -0.19
N ASN A 97 9.85 6.93 -1.14
CA ASN A 97 8.45 7.24 -0.87
C ASN A 97 7.78 6.16 -0.02
N VAL A 98 6.82 6.53 0.80
CA VAL A 98 6.08 5.57 1.63
C VAL A 98 4.61 5.63 1.27
N TYR A 99 4.07 4.48 0.88
CA TYR A 99 2.67 4.31 0.53
C TYR A 99 1.98 3.37 1.50
N THR A 100 0.66 3.47 1.56
CA THR A 100 -0.18 2.54 2.31
C THR A 100 -1.45 2.20 1.55
N GLN A 101 -2.23 1.27 2.10
CA GLN A 101 -3.57 0.96 1.59
C GLN A 101 -4.65 1.57 2.48
N GLY A 102 -5.77 1.94 1.86
CA GLY A 102 -6.96 2.42 2.52
C GLY A 102 -8.22 1.85 1.91
N HIS A 103 -9.32 1.95 2.63
CA HIS A 103 -10.65 1.66 2.12
C HIS A 103 -11.52 2.90 2.26
N VAL A 104 -12.02 3.41 1.13
CA VAL A 104 -12.80 4.64 1.11
C VAL A 104 -14.28 4.31 1.03
N VAL A 105 -15.03 4.88 1.97
CA VAL A 105 -16.50 4.93 1.94
C VAL A 105 -16.91 6.39 1.97
N CYS A 106 -17.13 6.95 0.79
CA CYS A 106 -17.57 8.34 0.61
C CYS A 106 -19.06 8.38 0.27
N ARG A 107 -19.84 9.16 1.03
CA ARG A 107 -21.26 9.44 0.77
C ARG A 107 -21.51 10.92 0.90
N LYS A 108 -22.71 11.40 0.55
CA LYS A 108 -23.06 12.83 0.67
C LYS A 108 -22.88 13.37 2.08
N THR A 109 -23.15 12.56 3.07
CA THR A 109 -23.00 12.91 4.49
C THR A 109 -22.15 11.86 5.23
N LYS A 110 -21.51 12.31 6.32
CA LYS A 110 -20.78 11.41 7.23
C LYS A 110 -21.69 10.32 7.82
N LYS A 111 -22.95 10.66 8.12
CA LYS A 111 -23.93 9.71 8.65
C LYS A 111 -24.16 8.57 7.67
N GLU A 112 -24.50 8.88 6.42
CA GLU A 112 -24.71 7.88 5.36
C GLU A 112 -23.47 6.99 5.14
N ALA A 113 -22.29 7.59 5.15
CA ALA A 113 -21.05 6.84 5.00
C ALA A 113 -20.81 5.87 6.17
N THR A 114 -21.09 6.31 7.39
CA THR A 114 -20.94 5.48 8.59
C THR A 114 -21.96 4.34 8.63
N GLU A 115 -23.21 4.62 8.27
CA GLU A 115 -24.28 3.59 8.19
C GLU A 115 -23.96 2.55 7.12
N TYR A 116 -23.48 3.00 5.95
CA TYR A 116 -23.07 2.09 4.89
C TYR A 116 -21.86 1.22 5.29
N PHE A 117 -20.84 1.81 5.91
CA PHE A 117 -19.71 1.06 6.43
C PHE A 117 -20.12 0.04 7.51
N HIS A 118 -21.03 0.42 8.38
CA HIS A 118 -21.59 -0.50 9.37
C HIS A 118 -22.31 -1.68 8.69
N HIS A 119 -23.16 -1.40 7.72
CA HIS A 119 -23.82 -2.44 6.93
C HIS A 119 -22.81 -3.43 6.30
N LEU A 120 -21.77 -2.92 5.65
CA LEU A 120 -20.73 -3.75 5.03
C LEU A 120 -19.97 -4.64 6.03
N THR A 121 -19.78 -4.15 7.24
CA THR A 121 -18.93 -4.82 8.24
C THR A 121 -19.72 -5.65 9.24
N THR A 122 -21.05 -5.68 9.12
CA THR A 122 -21.95 -6.45 9.99
C THR A 122 -22.93 -7.32 9.18
N GLU A 123 -23.80 -6.71 8.39
CA GLU A 123 -24.89 -7.41 7.70
C GLU A 123 -24.43 -8.04 6.38
N GLY A 124 -23.56 -7.35 5.63
CA GLY A 124 -23.04 -7.79 4.35
C GLY A 124 -21.81 -8.69 4.43
N VAL A 125 -21.48 -9.23 5.59
CA VAL A 125 -20.25 -9.99 5.81
C VAL A 125 -20.38 -11.42 5.31
N ASP A 126 -19.46 -11.84 4.46
CA ASP A 126 -19.23 -13.23 4.09
C ASP A 126 -18.35 -13.91 5.16
N TYR A 127 -19.01 -14.52 6.15
CA TYR A 127 -18.31 -15.22 7.22
C TYR A 127 -17.60 -16.50 6.73
N GLU A 128 -18.07 -17.15 5.67
CA GLU A 128 -17.41 -18.32 5.11
C GLU A 128 -16.05 -17.93 4.52
N ALA A 129 -16.00 -16.84 3.75
CA ALA A 129 -14.75 -16.27 3.24
C ALA A 129 -13.80 -15.86 4.38
N ILE A 130 -14.32 -15.28 5.47
CA ILE A 130 -13.49 -14.92 6.63
C ILE A 130 -12.88 -16.17 7.26
N HIS A 131 -13.67 -17.21 7.51
CA HIS A 131 -13.15 -18.45 8.08
C HIS A 131 -12.07 -19.08 7.20
N GLU A 132 -12.24 -19.03 5.88
CA GLU A 132 -11.23 -19.54 4.95
C GLU A 132 -9.94 -18.70 4.98
N VAL A 133 -10.04 -17.39 4.98
CA VAL A 133 -8.87 -16.50 5.14
C VAL A 133 -8.13 -16.76 6.45
N LEU A 134 -8.86 -16.95 7.55
CA LEU A 134 -8.27 -17.25 8.85
C LEU A 134 -7.60 -18.63 8.84
N ARG A 135 -8.23 -19.63 8.24
CA ARG A 135 -7.65 -20.98 8.06
C ARG A 135 -6.33 -20.92 7.29
N LEU A 136 -6.28 -20.20 6.17
CA LEU A 136 -5.07 -20.00 5.37
C LEU A 136 -3.94 -19.29 6.13
N LYS A 137 -4.31 -18.44 7.09
CA LYS A 137 -3.36 -17.75 7.98
C LYS A 137 -2.94 -18.61 9.20
N GLY A 138 -3.44 -19.83 9.33
CA GLY A 138 -3.20 -20.69 10.48
C GLY A 138 -3.87 -20.22 11.77
N ILE A 139 -4.90 -19.35 11.66
CA ILE A 139 -5.67 -18.81 12.80
C ILE A 139 -6.92 -19.68 12.97
N ASN A 140 -7.07 -20.29 14.15
CA ASN A 140 -8.16 -21.20 14.47
C ASN A 140 -8.58 -21.08 15.94
N ARG A 141 -9.63 -21.85 16.34
CA ARG A 141 -10.15 -21.86 17.73
C ARG A 141 -9.14 -22.35 18.75
N GLU A 142 -8.19 -23.19 18.37
CA GLU A 142 -7.22 -23.78 19.27
C GLU A 142 -6.12 -22.78 19.67
N ASN A 143 -5.75 -21.89 18.75
CA ASN A 143 -4.64 -20.94 18.94
C ASN A 143 -5.08 -19.48 19.11
N THR A 144 -6.39 -19.21 19.08
CA THR A 144 -6.91 -17.83 19.16
C THR A 144 -7.93 -17.70 20.29
N PRO A 145 -7.57 -17.05 21.40
CA PRO A 145 -8.51 -16.77 22.46
C PRO A 145 -9.71 -15.96 21.96
N ASN A 146 -10.91 -16.34 22.40
CA ASN A 146 -12.17 -15.69 21.99
C ASN A 146 -12.35 -15.64 20.45
N TYR A 147 -12.09 -16.76 19.77
CA TYR A 147 -12.12 -16.85 18.31
C TYR A 147 -13.39 -16.29 17.68
N ASP A 148 -14.58 -16.55 18.25
CA ASP A 148 -15.84 -16.04 17.70
C ASP A 148 -15.89 -14.51 17.74
N GLN A 149 -15.47 -13.91 18.85
CA GLN A 149 -15.37 -12.45 18.95
C GLN A 149 -14.30 -11.89 18.03
N PHE A 150 -13.21 -12.62 17.80
CA PHE A 150 -12.17 -12.28 16.85
C PHE A 150 -12.74 -12.24 15.42
N VAL A 151 -13.51 -13.27 15.03
CA VAL A 151 -14.19 -13.35 13.72
C VAL A 151 -15.15 -12.18 13.52
N LEU A 152 -15.99 -11.86 14.50
CA LEU A 152 -16.94 -10.74 14.45
C LEU A 152 -16.23 -9.37 14.28
N ASN A 153 -15.06 -9.22 14.86
CA ASN A 153 -14.26 -7.99 14.77
C ASN A 153 -13.30 -7.95 13.57
N PHE A 154 -13.25 -9.02 12.79
CA PHE A 154 -12.29 -9.13 11.68
C PHE A 154 -12.64 -8.18 10.52
N PRO A 155 -13.91 -8.06 10.04
CA PRO A 155 -14.22 -7.25 8.86
C PRO A 155 -13.77 -5.80 8.98
N PRO A 156 -14.15 -5.02 10.01
CA PRO A 156 -13.79 -3.61 10.08
C PRO A 156 -12.29 -3.35 10.24
N LYS A 157 -11.52 -4.36 10.69
CA LYS A 157 -10.07 -4.22 10.93
C LYS A 157 -9.20 -4.65 9.75
N ASN A 158 -9.78 -5.34 8.76
CA ASN A 158 -9.02 -5.95 7.66
C ASN A 158 -9.30 -5.34 6.28
N VAL A 159 -10.07 -4.26 6.22
CA VAL A 159 -10.35 -3.51 4.96
C VAL A 159 -9.25 -2.48 4.61
N GLY A 160 -8.14 -2.44 5.32
CA GLY A 160 -7.13 -1.39 5.21
C GLY A 160 -7.43 -0.21 6.15
N TYR A 161 -6.78 0.94 5.93
CA TYR A 161 -7.07 2.14 6.71
C TYR A 161 -8.46 2.68 6.34
N PRO A 162 -9.41 2.78 7.28
CA PRO A 162 -10.76 3.21 6.98
C PRO A 162 -10.82 4.73 6.75
N ILE A 163 -11.28 5.12 5.57
CA ILE A 163 -11.46 6.52 5.15
C ILE A 163 -12.94 6.72 4.88
N ILE A 164 -13.69 7.08 5.94
CA ILE A 164 -15.15 7.05 5.95
C ILE A 164 -15.69 8.46 6.21
N GLY A 165 -16.59 8.93 5.36
CA GLY A 165 -17.25 10.21 5.59
C GLY A 165 -17.81 10.88 4.35
N SER A 166 -18.14 12.17 4.50
CA SER A 166 -18.44 13.08 3.39
C SER A 166 -17.18 13.36 2.56
N PRO A 167 -17.30 13.98 1.38
CA PRO A 167 -16.13 14.38 0.60
C PRO A 167 -15.12 15.21 1.39
N ASP A 168 -15.59 16.10 2.27
CA ASP A 168 -14.73 16.92 3.13
C ASP A 168 -14.02 16.07 4.20
N ASP A 169 -14.72 15.11 4.82
CA ASP A 169 -14.13 14.20 5.79
C ASP A 169 -13.05 13.30 5.13
N VAL A 170 -13.33 12.80 3.92
CA VAL A 170 -12.40 11.98 3.15
C VAL A 170 -11.15 12.77 2.78
N ALA A 171 -11.29 14.00 2.24
CA ALA A 171 -10.18 14.86 1.90
C ALA A 171 -9.31 15.17 3.12
N LYS A 172 -9.94 15.48 4.26
CA LYS A 172 -9.24 15.73 5.53
C LYS A 172 -8.48 14.49 6.04
N LYS A 173 -9.02 13.29 5.83
CA LYS A 173 -8.30 12.05 6.18
C LYS A 173 -7.05 11.86 5.30
N PHE A 174 -7.13 12.12 4.00
CA PHE A 174 -5.96 12.10 3.12
C PHE A 174 -4.90 13.13 3.55
N GLU A 175 -5.33 14.34 3.91
CA GLU A 175 -4.43 15.38 4.44
C GLU A 175 -3.72 14.91 5.73
N GLN A 176 -4.46 14.31 6.67
CA GLN A 176 -3.88 13.74 7.90
C GLN A 176 -2.83 12.67 7.61
N MET A 177 -3.09 11.79 6.63
CA MET A 177 -2.17 10.75 6.22
C MET A 177 -0.93 11.33 5.54
N HIS A 178 -1.08 12.36 4.70
CA HIS A 178 0.04 13.09 4.13
C HIS A 178 0.90 13.74 5.21
N ASN A 179 0.27 14.43 6.17
CA ASN A 179 0.96 15.09 7.29
C ASN A 179 1.67 14.08 8.22
N ALA A 180 1.23 12.83 8.23
CA ALA A 180 1.93 11.71 8.88
C ALA A 180 3.12 11.19 8.07
N GLY A 181 3.44 11.79 6.93
CA GLY A 181 4.60 11.51 6.09
C GLY A 181 4.35 10.53 4.95
N LEU A 182 3.12 10.07 4.73
CA LEU A 182 2.80 9.21 3.58
C LEU A 182 2.87 10.01 2.27
N SER A 183 3.43 9.37 1.24
CA SER A 183 3.57 9.95 -0.10
C SER A 183 2.37 9.63 -0.99
N GLY A 184 1.56 8.65 -0.61
CA GLY A 184 0.36 8.28 -1.35
C GLY A 184 -0.36 7.09 -0.74
N ILE A 185 -1.55 6.82 -1.27
CA ILE A 185 -2.46 5.77 -0.79
C ILE A 185 -3.04 5.02 -1.98
N ALA A 186 -2.92 3.69 -1.95
CA ALA A 186 -3.72 2.82 -2.79
C ALA A 186 -5.03 2.53 -2.06
N PHE A 187 -6.13 3.07 -2.53
CA PHE A 187 -7.42 2.85 -1.88
C PHE A 187 -8.34 1.94 -2.70
N SER A 188 -9.16 1.19 -1.99
CA SER A 188 -10.25 0.39 -2.54
C SER A 188 -11.59 1.06 -2.29
N LEU A 189 -12.54 0.76 -3.18
CA LEU A 189 -13.95 1.10 -3.09
C LEU A 189 -14.76 -0.20 -3.07
N VAL A 190 -15.96 -0.18 -2.53
CA VAL A 190 -16.86 -1.35 -2.55
C VAL A 190 -17.41 -1.56 -3.94
N HIS A 191 -17.97 -0.51 -4.53
CA HIS A 191 -18.57 -0.52 -5.86
C HIS A 191 -17.94 0.60 -6.72
N TYR A 192 -16.76 0.31 -7.27
CA TYR A 192 -15.95 1.34 -7.95
C TYR A 192 -16.67 2.00 -9.15
N VAL A 193 -17.59 1.32 -9.84
CA VAL A 193 -18.34 1.90 -10.96
C VAL A 193 -19.22 3.05 -10.50
N ASP A 194 -19.90 2.91 -9.37
CA ASP A 194 -20.80 3.92 -8.83
C ASP A 194 -20.08 4.94 -7.94
N GLU A 195 -19.02 4.51 -7.24
CA GLU A 195 -18.36 5.33 -6.23
C GLU A 195 -17.21 6.18 -6.81
N LEU A 196 -16.52 5.69 -7.84
CA LEU A 196 -15.40 6.44 -8.44
C LEU A 196 -15.82 7.79 -9.03
N PRO A 197 -17.00 7.96 -9.70
CA PRO A 197 -17.46 9.26 -10.15
C PRO A 197 -17.59 10.28 -9.01
N LEU A 198 -18.11 9.88 -7.85
CA LEU A 198 -18.21 10.76 -6.67
C LEU A 198 -16.84 11.16 -6.15
N ILE A 199 -15.89 10.21 -6.09
CA ILE A 199 -14.51 10.50 -5.69
C ILE A 199 -13.88 11.49 -6.69
N ALA A 200 -14.05 11.27 -7.98
CA ALA A 200 -13.47 12.10 -9.03
C ALA A 200 -14.03 13.53 -9.02
N SER A 201 -15.35 13.68 -8.85
CA SER A 201 -16.01 15.01 -8.90
C SER A 201 -15.91 15.78 -7.58
N GLU A 202 -15.89 15.10 -6.44
CA GLU A 202 -16.01 15.76 -5.15
C GLU A 202 -14.72 15.71 -4.32
N VAL A 203 -14.02 14.58 -4.29
CA VAL A 203 -12.84 14.43 -3.45
C VAL A 203 -11.58 14.94 -4.15
N MET A 204 -11.37 14.60 -5.42
CA MET A 204 -10.15 14.99 -6.13
C MET A 204 -9.92 16.50 -6.21
N PRO A 205 -10.94 17.36 -6.51
CA PRO A 205 -10.73 18.80 -6.50
C PRO A 205 -10.37 19.36 -5.13
N ARG A 206 -10.85 18.73 -4.05
CA ARG A 206 -10.48 19.10 -2.68
C ARG A 206 -9.02 18.78 -2.39
N LEU A 207 -8.53 17.62 -2.87
CA LEU A 207 -7.11 17.26 -2.74
C LEU A 207 -6.20 18.20 -3.54
N GLU A 208 -6.63 18.61 -4.71
CA GLU A 208 -5.93 19.63 -5.52
C GLU A 208 -5.86 20.97 -4.78
N SER A 209 -6.97 21.42 -4.20
CA SER A 209 -7.03 22.64 -3.40
C SER A 209 -6.13 22.59 -2.15
N LEU A 210 -5.90 21.42 -1.59
CA LEU A 210 -4.98 21.16 -0.48
C LEU A 210 -3.52 21.00 -0.93
N GLY A 211 -3.25 21.02 -2.23
CA GLY A 211 -1.91 20.77 -2.78
C GLY A 211 -1.42 19.32 -2.63
N LEU A 212 -2.33 18.37 -2.38
CA LEU A 212 -2.03 16.96 -2.20
C LEU A 212 -2.03 16.17 -3.51
N ARG A 213 -2.50 16.79 -4.56
CA ARG A 213 -2.52 16.24 -5.91
C ARG A 213 -2.26 17.34 -6.93
N VAL A 214 -1.54 16.99 -7.99
CA VAL A 214 -1.39 17.81 -9.20
C VAL A 214 -2.40 17.30 -10.23
N SER A 215 -3.13 18.22 -10.87
CA SER A 215 -4.10 17.92 -11.94
C SER A 215 -3.41 17.44 -13.20
#